data_2d30503b0f77e4d885f74b5ace3a91d0
#
_entry.id   2d30503b0f77e4d885f74b5ace3a91d0
#
_cell.length_a   1.000
_cell.length_b   1.000
_cell.length_c   1.000
_cell.angle_alpha   90.00
_cell.angle_beta   90.00
_cell.angle_gamma   90.00
#
_symmetry.space_group_name_H-M   'P 1'
#
loop_
_entity.id
_entity.type
_entity.pdbx_description
1 polymer ?
#
loop_
_entity_poly.entity_id
_entity_poly.type
_entity_poly.pdbx_seq_one_letter_code
_entity_poly.pdbx_strand_id
1 'polypeptide(L)'
;MLAGAGGIDLAMLVVAADEGFMPQTVEHLNILTLLGIKDGLIVITKKDMVDEEWLDMIKQDVKERAKGTFLEGKPIMCVSAYTGEDIAELKEELYKLVSKAGEKNMRAAFRLPIDRVFSVDGFGTVVTGTLIEGSMNEGDAAELVPSGAETRIRNLQVHGSTVKTAYAGQRVAVNLAGLKKTDVQRGDCVAKPNTVRVSRMLDVKLMNLKNSGRVITNDMQVHLYHGSAVMLAKVVLLERDALEPGESGYAQLRMTEPIASKNGDRFVIRFYSPLETIGGGVILDDAPMKHKRNVPSIIEALKIKEGGSAADRVLQLIDEAGMALPTAAKLNAKLNIDAEELSAELSELTDSGRAVEPLEGRYISSRALDAAADGAKAALNAYHKQNPLHAGMKAAELRQKAFKNTEQAAADAIIAELCREGAIKRAGERYADADFEIHYTKKQTAIRKKLLDYYQSAGIEPATVDEVMATFQMNERNDFKQVLDSVVSGGDIVMLTPQICYSRESYKKACDAAKAHFAEHDTITLAEFRDAMSTSRKYALAVLEYFDKNGITRKDGDFRRLNRGFGD
;
A
#
# COMPACT_ATOMS: atom_id res chain seq x y z
N MET A 1 34.66 9.46 -7.34
CA MET A 1 34.03 9.87 -6.08
C MET A 1 32.62 9.30 -5.94
N LEU A 2 31.69 9.51 -6.88
CA LEU A 2 30.28 9.08 -6.76
C LEU A 2 30.07 7.62 -6.36
N ALA A 3 30.85 6.69 -6.87
CA ALA A 3 30.70 5.26 -6.59
C ALA A 3 31.14 4.80 -5.20
N GLY A 4 31.83 5.63 -4.44
CA GLY A 4 32.24 5.34 -3.06
C GLY A 4 31.59 6.26 -2.02
N ALA A 5 30.71 7.15 -2.47
CA ALA A 5 30.09 8.14 -1.59
C ALA A 5 28.83 7.63 -0.86
N GLY A 6 28.39 6.40 -1.17
CA GLY A 6 27.30 5.75 -0.43
C GLY A 6 27.72 5.41 1.00
N GLY A 7 27.02 5.98 1.99
CA GLY A 7 27.29 5.70 3.40
C GLY A 7 28.26 6.65 4.11
N ILE A 8 28.58 7.80 3.50
CA ILE A 8 29.32 8.88 4.17
C ILE A 8 28.36 9.60 5.13
N ASP A 9 28.78 9.78 6.37
CA ASP A 9 28.01 10.48 7.41
C ASP A 9 28.49 11.91 7.61
N LEU A 10 29.82 12.11 7.51
CA LEU A 10 30.50 13.36 7.75
C LEU A 10 31.49 13.63 6.63
N ALA A 11 31.70 14.87 6.28
CA ALA A 11 32.67 15.26 5.28
C ALA A 11 33.67 16.28 5.81
N MET A 12 34.94 16.07 5.53
CA MET A 12 36.00 17.04 5.74
C MET A 12 36.40 17.58 4.37
N LEU A 13 36.06 18.84 4.09
CA LEU A 13 36.47 19.51 2.87
C LEU A 13 37.85 20.09 3.05
N VAL A 14 38.81 19.56 2.30
CA VAL A 14 40.21 20.01 2.39
C VAL A 14 40.54 20.95 1.23
N VAL A 15 41.03 22.12 1.55
CA VAL A 15 41.46 23.16 0.58
C VAL A 15 42.88 23.54 0.91
N ALA A 16 43.77 23.53 -0.06
CA ALA A 16 45.15 23.99 0.15
C ALA A 16 45.22 25.51 0.06
N ALA A 17 45.87 26.17 1.01
CA ALA A 17 45.96 27.64 1.08
C ALA A 17 46.68 28.25 -0.13
N ASP A 18 47.65 27.54 -0.70
CA ASP A 18 48.43 27.96 -1.88
C ASP A 18 47.64 27.85 -3.19
N GLU A 19 46.64 26.95 -3.27
CA GLU A 19 45.88 26.70 -4.50
C GLU A 19 44.44 27.27 -4.45
N GLY A 20 43.89 27.44 -3.26
CA GLY A 20 42.50 27.89 -3.06
C GLY A 20 41.45 26.90 -3.50
N PHE A 21 40.26 27.37 -3.79
CA PHE A 21 39.09 26.54 -4.10
C PHE A 21 39.07 26.13 -5.59
N MET A 22 39.49 24.92 -5.88
CA MET A 22 39.61 24.39 -7.25
C MET A 22 38.23 23.94 -7.82
N PRO A 23 38.08 23.92 -9.16
CA PRO A 23 36.81 23.46 -9.79
C PRO A 23 36.35 22.07 -9.35
N GLN A 24 37.28 21.15 -9.13
CA GLN A 24 36.99 19.81 -8.61
C GLN A 24 36.43 19.84 -7.18
N THR A 25 36.89 20.78 -6.35
CA THR A 25 36.40 20.99 -4.98
C THR A 25 34.92 21.40 -5.00
N VAL A 26 34.56 22.31 -5.95
CA VAL A 26 33.14 22.71 -6.15
C VAL A 26 32.28 21.53 -6.56
N GLU A 27 32.74 20.71 -7.51
CA GLU A 27 31.99 19.54 -7.95
C GLU A 27 31.82 18.53 -6.81
N HIS A 28 32.86 18.29 -6.03
CA HIS A 28 32.80 17.38 -4.87
C HIS A 28 31.83 17.88 -3.80
N LEU A 29 31.85 19.17 -3.50
CA LEU A 29 30.93 19.78 -2.52
C LEU A 29 29.45 19.66 -2.99
N ASN A 30 29.20 19.93 -4.26
CA ASN A 30 27.88 19.77 -4.85
C ASN A 30 27.38 18.33 -4.76
N ILE A 31 28.23 17.35 -5.08
CA ILE A 31 27.87 15.93 -5.00
C ILE A 31 27.53 15.54 -3.55
N LEU A 32 28.34 15.94 -2.58
CA LEU A 32 28.08 15.64 -1.17
C LEU A 32 26.77 16.28 -0.66
N THR A 33 26.50 17.51 -1.11
CA THR A 33 25.25 18.21 -0.81
C THR A 33 24.03 17.45 -1.39
N LEU A 34 24.11 17.03 -2.66
CA LEU A 34 23.05 16.22 -3.31
C LEU A 34 22.84 14.87 -2.62
N LEU A 35 23.91 14.23 -2.13
CA LEU A 35 23.86 12.99 -1.39
C LEU A 35 23.31 13.17 0.04
N GLY A 36 23.03 14.41 0.46
CA GLY A 36 22.36 14.72 1.70
C GLY A 36 23.25 14.57 2.93
N ILE A 37 24.55 14.75 2.79
CA ILE A 37 25.45 14.86 3.93
C ILE A 37 25.01 16.08 4.76
N LYS A 38 24.87 15.89 6.07
CA LYS A 38 24.28 16.91 6.96
C LYS A 38 25.32 17.70 7.76
N ASP A 39 26.51 17.13 7.95
CA ASP A 39 27.50 17.74 8.81
C ASP A 39 28.93 17.51 8.32
N GLY A 40 29.83 18.39 8.73
CA GLY A 40 31.22 18.35 8.31
C GLY A 40 31.99 19.56 8.80
N LEU A 41 33.24 19.67 8.36
CA LEU A 41 34.09 20.83 8.61
C LEU A 41 34.95 21.12 7.39
N ILE A 42 35.50 22.33 7.34
CA ILE A 42 36.42 22.77 6.31
C ILE A 42 37.82 22.88 6.91
N VAL A 43 38.80 22.34 6.18
CA VAL A 43 40.20 22.40 6.58
C VAL A 43 41.02 23.07 5.52
N ILE A 44 41.60 24.23 5.82
CA ILE A 44 42.55 24.91 4.97
C ILE A 44 43.96 24.44 5.40
N THR A 45 44.61 23.69 4.52
CA THR A 45 45.95 23.12 4.75
C THR A 45 47.04 24.00 4.22
N LYS A 46 48.31 23.68 4.53
CA LYS A 46 49.51 24.42 4.06
C LYS A 46 49.50 25.88 4.49
N LYS A 47 48.96 26.21 5.65
CA LYS A 47 48.92 27.60 6.14
C LYS A 47 50.33 28.23 6.28
N ASP A 48 51.34 27.42 6.43
CA ASP A 48 52.75 27.79 6.51
C ASP A 48 53.32 28.31 5.20
N MET A 49 52.64 28.10 4.08
CA MET A 49 53.10 28.54 2.73
C MET A 49 52.57 29.91 2.30
N VAL A 50 51.70 30.52 3.11
CA VAL A 50 51.02 31.79 2.76
C VAL A 50 51.08 32.76 3.94
N ASP A 51 50.93 34.06 3.68
CA ASP A 51 50.81 35.08 4.73
C ASP A 51 49.38 35.17 5.29
N GLU A 52 49.20 35.94 6.36
CA GLU A 52 47.92 36.08 7.05
C GLU A 52 46.84 36.77 6.15
N GLU A 53 47.26 37.76 5.34
CA GLU A 53 46.30 38.47 4.45
C GLU A 53 45.74 37.53 3.39
N TRP A 54 46.59 36.72 2.79
CA TRP A 54 46.16 35.68 1.83
C TRP A 54 45.32 34.62 2.49
N LEU A 55 45.66 34.16 3.68
CA LEU A 55 44.91 33.18 4.43
C LEU A 55 43.49 33.66 4.76
N ASP A 56 43.35 34.95 5.11
CA ASP A 56 42.04 35.54 5.39
C ASP A 56 41.21 35.71 4.12
N MET A 57 41.82 36.01 2.99
CA MET A 57 41.15 36.05 1.69
C MET A 57 40.63 34.66 1.29
N ILE A 58 41.42 33.62 1.46
CA ILE A 58 40.99 32.21 1.21
C ILE A 58 39.87 31.82 2.14
N LYS A 59 39.91 32.16 3.44
CA LYS A 59 38.80 31.90 4.37
C LYS A 59 37.49 32.54 3.92
N GLN A 60 37.56 33.77 3.37
CA GLN A 60 36.37 34.46 2.85
C GLN A 60 35.82 33.81 1.57
N ASP A 61 36.69 33.44 0.61
CA ASP A 61 36.28 32.73 -0.60
C ASP A 61 35.62 31.39 -0.26
N VAL A 62 36.21 30.64 0.66
CA VAL A 62 35.68 29.37 1.16
C VAL A 62 34.29 29.54 1.82
N LYS A 63 34.10 30.57 2.66
CA LYS A 63 32.80 30.90 3.25
C LYS A 63 31.74 31.21 2.21
N GLU A 64 32.11 31.98 1.18
CA GLU A 64 31.17 32.37 0.13
C GLU A 64 30.73 31.14 -0.69
N ARG A 65 31.68 30.26 -1.03
CA ARG A 65 31.39 29.03 -1.81
C ARG A 65 30.66 27.94 -0.99
N ALA A 66 30.76 27.99 0.32
CA ALA A 66 30.03 27.07 1.22
C ALA A 66 28.56 27.47 1.37
N LYS A 67 28.14 28.69 1.01
CA LYS A 67 26.76 29.15 1.10
C LYS A 67 25.81 28.27 0.30
N GLY A 68 24.67 27.88 0.91
CA GLY A 68 23.68 26.99 0.32
C GLY A 68 24.09 25.52 0.28
N THR A 69 25.20 25.16 0.92
CA THR A 69 25.65 23.77 1.09
C THR A 69 25.54 23.34 2.56
N PHE A 70 25.74 22.05 2.85
CA PHE A 70 25.75 21.53 4.22
C PHE A 70 26.92 22.06 5.08
N LEU A 71 27.91 22.72 4.47
CA LEU A 71 29.06 23.34 5.14
C LEU A 71 28.83 24.83 5.47
N GLU A 72 27.68 25.41 5.13
CA GLU A 72 27.37 26.78 5.50
C GLU A 72 27.37 26.97 7.02
N GLY A 73 28.17 27.93 7.51
CA GLY A 73 28.31 28.22 8.94
C GLY A 73 29.09 27.18 9.76
N LYS A 74 29.67 26.17 9.09
CA LYS A 74 30.51 25.16 9.77
C LYS A 74 31.91 25.66 10.07
N PRO A 75 32.63 25.06 11.05
CA PRO A 75 33.98 25.44 11.40
C PRO A 75 34.94 25.41 10.21
N ILE A 76 35.83 26.42 10.12
CA ILE A 76 36.95 26.48 9.18
C ILE A 76 38.24 26.43 10.02
N MET A 77 39.00 25.35 9.88
CA MET A 77 40.26 25.15 10.55
C MET A 77 41.39 25.40 9.57
N CYS A 78 42.40 26.17 9.99
CA CYS A 78 43.61 26.40 9.20
C CYS A 78 44.75 25.66 9.85
N VAL A 79 45.38 24.72 9.15
CA VAL A 79 46.41 23.85 9.72
C VAL A 79 47.64 23.74 8.83
N SER A 80 48.76 23.40 9.42
CA SER A 80 49.95 22.94 8.70
C SER A 80 50.31 21.52 9.13
N ALA A 81 50.20 20.55 8.21
CA ALA A 81 50.69 19.20 8.44
C ALA A 81 52.21 19.13 8.49
N TYR A 82 52.91 20.11 7.88
CA TYR A 82 54.36 20.16 7.84
C TYR A 82 54.94 20.62 9.19
N THR A 83 54.42 21.71 9.76
CA THR A 83 54.84 22.23 11.06
C THR A 83 54.15 21.56 12.26
N GLY A 84 53.04 20.89 12.04
CA GLY A 84 52.18 20.32 13.08
C GLY A 84 51.24 21.31 13.74
N GLU A 85 51.19 22.55 13.26
CA GLU A 85 50.42 23.66 13.84
C GLU A 85 48.91 23.44 13.66
N ASP A 86 48.13 23.63 14.74
CA ASP A 86 46.69 23.48 14.85
C ASP A 86 46.14 22.05 14.50
N ILE A 87 47.01 21.03 14.42
CA ILE A 87 46.61 19.64 14.18
C ILE A 87 45.93 19.04 15.42
N ALA A 88 46.32 19.46 16.62
CA ALA A 88 45.70 19.00 17.86
C ALA A 88 44.24 19.49 17.96
N GLU A 89 44.02 20.76 17.70
CA GLU A 89 42.71 21.41 17.67
C GLU A 89 41.79 20.79 16.58
N LEU A 90 42.35 20.51 15.41
CA LEU A 90 41.61 19.80 14.35
C LEU A 90 41.13 18.42 14.81
N LYS A 91 41.98 17.66 15.51
CA LYS A 91 41.62 16.34 16.08
C LYS A 91 40.49 16.46 17.08
N GLU A 92 40.53 17.44 17.97
CA GLU A 92 39.48 17.69 18.96
C GLU A 92 38.15 18.03 18.29
N GLU A 93 38.16 18.89 17.26
CA GLU A 93 36.96 19.26 16.56
C GLU A 93 36.36 18.10 15.75
N LEU A 94 37.21 17.29 15.11
CA LEU A 94 36.79 16.04 14.47
C LEU A 94 36.17 15.07 15.49
N TYR A 95 36.74 14.93 16.67
CA TYR A 95 36.20 14.07 17.71
C TYR A 95 34.79 14.53 18.15
N LYS A 96 34.61 15.84 18.38
CA LYS A 96 33.30 16.43 18.70
C LYS A 96 32.27 16.17 17.57
N LEU A 97 32.70 16.29 16.33
CA LEU A 97 31.84 16.07 15.16
C LEU A 97 31.40 14.59 15.07
N VAL A 98 32.35 13.67 15.19
CA VAL A 98 32.06 12.23 15.14
C VAL A 98 31.18 11.79 16.30
N SER A 99 31.38 12.35 17.51
CA SER A 99 30.57 12.02 18.70
C SER A 99 29.09 12.47 18.56
N LYS A 100 28.80 13.44 17.67
CA LYS A 100 27.43 13.90 17.37
C LYS A 100 26.77 13.14 16.22
N ALA A 101 27.54 12.32 15.48
CA ALA A 101 27.00 11.56 14.37
C ALA A 101 25.95 10.57 14.88
N GLY A 102 24.80 10.55 14.24
CA GLY A 102 23.70 9.67 14.60
C GLY A 102 24.04 8.18 14.35
N GLU A 103 23.44 7.32 15.12
CA GLU A 103 23.56 5.87 14.91
C GLU A 103 22.85 5.45 13.62
N LYS A 104 23.45 4.47 12.91
CA LYS A 104 22.82 3.84 11.76
C LYS A 104 21.69 2.91 12.21
N ASN A 105 20.70 2.72 11.36
CA ASN A 105 19.62 1.77 11.62
C ASN A 105 20.14 0.31 11.53
N MET A 106 20.52 -0.25 12.66
CA MET A 106 21.01 -1.63 12.79
C MET A 106 19.89 -2.67 12.71
N ARG A 107 18.62 -2.27 12.93
CA ARG A 107 17.46 -3.18 12.94
C ARG A 107 16.84 -3.37 11.55
N ALA A 108 17.18 -2.51 10.60
CA ALA A 108 16.72 -2.64 9.23
C ALA A 108 17.24 -3.93 8.56
N ALA A 109 16.61 -4.34 7.49
CA ALA A 109 17.15 -5.38 6.61
C ALA A 109 18.46 -4.90 5.98
N PHE A 110 19.51 -5.73 6.03
CA PHE A 110 20.82 -5.35 5.51
C PHE A 110 20.80 -5.06 4.02
N ARG A 111 21.62 -4.06 3.61
CA ARG A 111 21.79 -3.64 2.21
C ARG A 111 23.21 -3.14 1.96
N LEU A 112 23.90 -3.77 1.01
CA LEU A 112 25.28 -3.48 0.65
C LEU A 112 25.42 -3.27 -0.87
N PRO A 113 25.43 -2.01 -1.36
CA PRO A 113 25.77 -1.71 -2.74
C PRO A 113 27.20 -2.13 -3.08
N ILE A 114 27.36 -2.88 -4.18
CA ILE A 114 28.64 -3.44 -4.58
C ILE A 114 29.45 -2.41 -5.35
N ASP A 115 30.64 -2.06 -4.88
CA ASP A 115 31.55 -1.16 -5.57
C ASP A 115 32.69 -1.90 -6.33
N ARG A 116 33.06 -3.11 -5.90
CA ARG A 116 34.07 -3.97 -6.54
C ARG A 116 33.68 -5.44 -6.46
N VAL A 117 34.11 -6.20 -7.46
CA VAL A 117 33.92 -7.65 -7.54
C VAL A 117 35.26 -8.33 -7.82
N PHE A 118 35.62 -9.29 -7.02
CA PHE A 118 36.86 -10.04 -7.13
C PHE A 118 36.57 -11.54 -7.27
N SER A 119 37.46 -12.25 -7.95
CA SER A 119 37.56 -13.71 -7.84
C SER A 119 38.81 -14.02 -7.02
N VAL A 120 38.65 -14.77 -5.95
CA VAL A 120 39.76 -15.15 -5.05
C VAL A 120 39.90 -16.68 -5.10
N ASP A 121 41.07 -17.15 -5.46
CA ASP A 121 41.36 -18.59 -5.58
C ASP A 121 41.05 -19.31 -4.26
N GLY A 122 40.28 -20.38 -4.33
CA GLY A 122 39.81 -21.15 -3.18
C GLY A 122 38.62 -20.58 -2.43
N PHE A 123 38.31 -19.30 -2.59
CA PHE A 123 37.20 -18.61 -1.90
C PHE A 123 36.00 -18.30 -2.80
N GLY A 124 36.20 -18.23 -4.13
CA GLY A 124 35.15 -17.91 -5.08
C GLY A 124 34.93 -16.41 -5.28
N THR A 125 33.68 -16.01 -5.40
CA THR A 125 33.31 -14.60 -5.65
C THR A 125 33.25 -13.80 -4.35
N VAL A 126 34.05 -12.74 -4.29
CA VAL A 126 34.08 -11.77 -3.18
C VAL A 126 33.69 -10.41 -3.71
N VAL A 127 32.77 -9.75 -3.03
CA VAL A 127 32.32 -8.39 -3.34
C VAL A 127 32.69 -7.45 -2.21
N THR A 128 32.92 -6.18 -2.52
CA THR A 128 33.12 -5.15 -1.51
C THR A 128 32.08 -4.04 -1.66
N GLY A 129 31.72 -3.41 -0.55
CA GLY A 129 30.82 -2.28 -0.49
C GLY A 129 30.73 -1.70 0.92
N THR A 130 30.00 -0.64 1.08
CA THR A 130 29.64 -0.12 2.40
C THR A 130 28.26 -0.66 2.77
N LEU A 131 28.15 -1.32 3.94
CA LEU A 131 26.86 -1.73 4.48
C LEU A 131 26.10 -0.48 4.92
N ILE A 132 25.05 -0.12 4.19
CA ILE A 132 24.37 1.17 4.39
C ILE A 132 23.29 1.12 5.44
N GLU A 133 22.72 -0.05 5.70
CA GLU A 133 21.70 -0.30 6.74
C GLU A 133 21.74 -1.77 7.21
N GLY A 134 21.22 -2.00 8.41
CA GLY A 134 21.10 -3.33 9.01
C GLY A 134 22.39 -3.92 9.55
N SER A 135 22.33 -5.20 9.89
CA SER A 135 23.48 -6.03 10.24
C SER A 135 23.48 -7.30 9.40
N MET A 136 24.66 -7.79 9.06
CA MET A 136 24.89 -8.93 8.18
C MET A 136 25.73 -9.98 8.91
N ASN A 137 25.27 -11.23 8.95
CA ASN A 137 25.96 -12.33 9.63
C ASN A 137 26.46 -13.36 8.65
N GLU A 138 27.53 -14.06 9.03
CA GLU A 138 27.94 -15.27 8.35
C GLU A 138 26.81 -16.30 8.38
N GLY A 139 26.50 -16.90 7.22
CA GLY A 139 25.40 -17.86 7.05
C GLY A 139 24.05 -17.24 6.66
N ASP A 140 23.89 -15.94 6.70
CA ASP A 140 22.65 -15.27 6.32
C ASP A 140 22.29 -15.57 4.84
N ALA A 141 20.99 -15.77 4.59
CA ALA A 141 20.46 -15.78 3.24
C ALA A 141 20.50 -14.38 2.66
N ALA A 142 20.93 -14.24 1.42
CA ALA A 142 21.03 -12.99 0.71
C ALA A 142 20.50 -13.12 -0.73
N GLU A 143 20.15 -12.00 -1.29
CA GLU A 143 19.70 -11.85 -2.67
C GLU A 143 20.59 -10.81 -3.36
N LEU A 144 21.00 -11.11 -4.59
CA LEU A 144 21.68 -10.13 -5.46
C LEU A 144 20.63 -9.41 -6.30
N VAL A 145 20.42 -8.13 -6.05
CA VAL A 145 19.50 -7.31 -6.83
C VAL A 145 20.28 -6.38 -7.77
N PRO A 146 19.79 -6.15 -9.02
CA PRO A 146 18.44 -6.41 -9.52
C PRO A 146 18.22 -7.80 -10.14
N SER A 147 19.22 -8.68 -10.19
CA SER A 147 19.10 -9.98 -10.89
C SER A 147 18.13 -10.97 -10.20
N GLY A 148 17.91 -10.82 -8.89
CA GLY A 148 17.11 -11.74 -8.09
C GLY A 148 17.84 -13.07 -7.76
N ALA A 149 19.15 -13.14 -7.98
CA ALA A 149 19.90 -14.36 -7.71
C ALA A 149 20.04 -14.59 -6.19
N GLU A 150 19.53 -15.74 -5.73
CA GLU A 150 19.65 -16.15 -4.34
C GLU A 150 21.08 -16.61 -4.04
N THR A 151 21.59 -16.24 -2.88
CA THR A 151 22.91 -16.57 -2.40
C THR A 151 22.94 -16.69 -0.86
N ARG A 152 24.11 -17.06 -0.33
CA ARG A 152 24.35 -17.08 1.12
C ARG A 152 25.71 -16.46 1.41
N ILE A 153 25.79 -15.74 2.50
CA ILE A 153 27.02 -15.13 3.00
C ILE A 153 27.91 -16.22 3.60
N ARG A 154 29.07 -16.47 3.00
CA ARG A 154 30.04 -17.47 3.49
C ARG A 154 30.99 -16.92 4.52
N ASN A 155 31.48 -15.71 4.28
CA ASN A 155 32.48 -15.07 5.13
C ASN A 155 32.37 -13.55 4.99
N LEU A 156 32.71 -12.86 6.07
CA LEU A 156 32.72 -11.39 6.16
C LEU A 156 34.11 -10.91 6.62
N GLN A 157 34.59 -9.84 6.00
CA GLN A 157 35.81 -9.16 6.44
C GLN A 157 35.55 -7.65 6.58
N VAL A 158 36.00 -7.10 7.68
CA VAL A 158 35.98 -5.67 7.98
C VAL A 158 37.41 -5.25 8.35
N HIS A 159 37.93 -4.21 7.73
CA HIS A 159 39.30 -3.74 7.90
C HIS A 159 40.37 -4.84 7.75
N GLY A 160 40.18 -5.80 6.84
CA GLY A 160 41.11 -6.91 6.62
C GLY A 160 41.00 -8.06 7.60
N SER A 161 40.17 -7.96 8.63
CA SER A 161 39.96 -9.00 9.65
C SER A 161 38.63 -9.75 9.36
N THR A 162 38.63 -11.08 9.52
CA THR A 162 37.41 -11.90 9.44
C THR A 162 36.54 -11.64 10.66
N VAL A 163 35.24 -11.41 10.41
CA VAL A 163 34.24 -11.14 11.44
C VAL A 163 33.03 -12.04 11.25
N LYS A 164 32.30 -12.36 12.31
CA LYS A 164 31.02 -13.10 12.21
C LYS A 164 29.85 -12.20 11.86
N THR A 165 29.90 -10.93 12.24
CA THR A 165 28.86 -9.94 12.02
C THR A 165 29.49 -8.65 11.53
N ALA A 166 28.87 -8.05 10.51
CA ALA A 166 29.17 -6.70 10.03
C ALA A 166 27.96 -5.79 10.27
N TYR A 167 28.21 -4.51 10.52
CA TYR A 167 27.21 -3.52 10.88
C TYR A 167 27.14 -2.37 9.88
N ALA A 168 25.97 -1.72 9.81
CA ALA A 168 25.79 -0.52 9.00
C ALA A 168 26.85 0.54 9.28
N GLY A 169 27.33 1.19 8.24
CA GLY A 169 28.45 2.14 8.26
C GLY A 169 29.82 1.51 7.96
N GLN A 170 29.98 0.20 8.09
CA GLN A 170 31.24 -0.48 7.83
C GLN A 170 31.47 -0.75 6.34
N ARG A 171 32.72 -0.65 5.92
CA ARG A 171 33.16 -1.18 4.63
C ARG A 171 33.43 -2.67 4.76
N VAL A 172 32.69 -3.49 4.03
CA VAL A 172 32.67 -4.94 4.17
C VAL A 172 33.10 -5.62 2.88
N ALA A 173 33.94 -6.67 3.00
CA ALA A 173 34.14 -7.64 1.95
C ALA A 173 33.28 -8.87 2.27
N VAL A 174 32.47 -9.30 1.32
CA VAL A 174 31.49 -10.39 1.46
C VAL A 174 31.81 -11.49 0.49
N ASN A 175 31.99 -12.71 0.97
CA ASN A 175 32.08 -13.90 0.12
C ASN A 175 30.69 -14.47 -0.12
N LEU A 176 30.29 -14.55 -1.39
CA LEU A 176 28.98 -15.00 -1.82
C LEU A 176 29.02 -16.45 -2.30
N ALA A 177 28.13 -17.28 -1.76
CA ALA A 177 28.04 -18.69 -2.13
C ALA A 177 27.33 -18.90 -3.47
N GLY A 178 27.87 -19.80 -4.32
CA GLY A 178 27.17 -20.26 -5.52
C GLY A 178 27.15 -19.29 -6.71
N LEU A 179 27.67 -18.06 -6.55
CA LEU A 179 27.75 -17.07 -7.62
C LEU A 179 29.14 -17.03 -8.23
N LYS A 180 29.22 -16.89 -9.55
CA LYS A 180 30.46 -16.65 -10.29
C LYS A 180 30.67 -15.13 -10.40
N LYS A 181 31.93 -14.71 -10.64
CA LYS A 181 32.26 -13.30 -10.87
C LYS A 181 31.45 -12.69 -12.03
N THR A 182 31.11 -13.48 -13.03
CA THR A 182 30.31 -13.06 -14.20
C THR A 182 28.85 -12.77 -13.88
N ASP A 183 28.34 -13.29 -12.76
CA ASP A 183 26.96 -13.16 -12.33
C ASP A 183 26.74 -11.89 -11.49
N VAL A 184 27.83 -11.23 -11.11
CA VAL A 184 27.83 -10.07 -10.21
C VAL A 184 28.57 -8.91 -10.87
N GLN A 185 27.98 -7.74 -10.84
CA GLN A 185 28.63 -6.55 -11.39
C GLN A 185 28.61 -5.40 -10.39
N ARG A 186 29.49 -4.42 -10.65
CA ARG A 186 29.45 -3.15 -9.92
C ARG A 186 28.12 -2.47 -10.16
N GLY A 187 27.49 -1.98 -9.09
CA GLY A 187 26.15 -1.39 -9.16
C GLY A 187 25.05 -2.31 -8.66
N ASP A 188 25.29 -3.63 -8.62
CA ASP A 188 24.40 -4.56 -7.92
C ASP A 188 24.41 -4.29 -6.41
N CYS A 189 23.44 -4.85 -5.72
CA CYS A 189 23.34 -4.74 -4.27
C CYS A 189 23.11 -6.13 -3.65
N VAL A 190 23.86 -6.45 -2.59
CA VAL A 190 23.57 -7.60 -1.73
C VAL A 190 22.56 -7.15 -0.67
N ALA A 191 21.39 -7.78 -0.65
CA ALA A 191 20.32 -7.44 0.27
C ALA A 191 19.72 -8.68 0.94
N LYS A 192 18.99 -8.47 2.03
CA LYS A 192 18.15 -9.52 2.60
C LYS A 192 17.03 -9.85 1.60
N PRO A 193 16.71 -11.15 1.39
CA PRO A 193 15.71 -11.53 0.38
C PRO A 193 14.37 -10.81 0.52
N ASN A 194 13.83 -10.35 -0.62
CA ASN A 194 12.54 -9.68 -0.73
C ASN A 194 12.41 -8.33 0.02
N THR A 195 13.52 -7.65 0.32
CA THR A 195 13.50 -6.37 1.08
C THR A 195 13.80 -5.14 0.23
N VAL A 196 14.30 -5.31 -0.99
CA VAL A 196 14.61 -4.23 -1.93
C VAL A 196 13.80 -4.39 -3.20
N ARG A 197 13.17 -3.33 -3.65
CA ARG A 197 12.41 -3.35 -4.90
C ARG A 197 13.30 -3.08 -6.10
N VAL A 198 12.88 -3.64 -7.21
CA VAL A 198 13.54 -3.49 -8.50
C VAL A 198 12.56 -2.85 -9.48
N SER A 199 12.94 -1.73 -10.06
CA SER A 199 12.09 -0.98 -10.97
C SER A 199 12.90 -0.36 -12.11
N ARG A 200 12.22 -0.03 -13.21
CA ARG A 200 12.76 0.80 -14.30
C ARG A 200 12.26 2.24 -14.25
N MET A 201 11.53 2.59 -13.22
CA MET A 201 10.99 3.93 -12.99
C MET A 201 11.14 4.31 -11.53
N LEU A 202 11.46 5.57 -11.27
CA LEU A 202 11.55 6.14 -9.92
C LEU A 202 10.81 7.47 -9.93
N ASP A 203 9.96 7.70 -8.93
CA ASP A 203 9.45 9.05 -8.68
C ASP A 203 10.37 9.76 -7.71
N VAL A 204 10.74 10.97 -8.05
CA VAL A 204 11.79 11.70 -7.33
C VAL A 204 11.42 13.16 -7.09
N LYS A 205 11.99 13.72 -6.02
CA LYS A 205 12.21 15.15 -5.93
C LYS A 205 13.56 15.44 -6.57
N LEU A 206 13.55 16.15 -7.69
CA LEU A 206 14.72 16.52 -8.46
C LEU A 206 15.08 17.99 -8.20
N MET A 207 16.35 18.26 -7.93
CA MET A 207 16.92 19.60 -7.78
C MET A 207 17.96 19.83 -8.87
N ASN A 208 17.87 20.96 -9.55
CA ASN A 208 18.91 21.47 -10.43
C ASN A 208 19.91 22.27 -9.60
N LEU A 209 21.19 21.98 -9.72
CA LEU A 209 22.24 22.71 -9.01
C LEU A 209 22.27 24.18 -9.43
N LYS A 210 22.36 25.08 -8.47
CA LYS A 210 22.39 26.54 -8.71
C LYS A 210 23.50 26.98 -9.65
N ASN A 211 24.63 26.30 -9.62
CA ASN A 211 25.82 26.59 -10.43
C ASN A 211 26.03 25.60 -11.59
N SER A 212 25.01 24.82 -11.96
CA SER A 212 25.10 23.87 -13.09
C SER A 212 25.26 24.52 -14.44
N GLY A 213 24.81 25.80 -14.58
CA GLY A 213 24.77 26.51 -15.84
C GLY A 213 23.86 25.89 -16.91
N ARG A 214 23.07 24.89 -16.55
CA ARG A 214 22.20 24.14 -17.47
C ARG A 214 20.76 24.04 -16.96
N VAL A 215 19.84 24.16 -17.89
CA VAL A 215 18.43 23.94 -17.66
C VAL A 215 18.12 22.43 -17.81
N ILE A 216 17.43 21.84 -16.86
CA ILE A 216 16.95 20.46 -16.97
C ILE A 216 15.56 20.51 -17.64
N THR A 217 15.47 20.01 -18.86
CA THR A 217 14.22 20.00 -19.63
C THR A 217 13.50 18.64 -19.56
N ASN A 218 12.20 18.67 -19.83
CA ASN A 218 11.44 17.43 -19.97
C ASN A 218 12.03 16.56 -21.09
N ASP A 219 12.02 15.24 -20.88
CA ASP A 219 12.56 14.21 -21.78
C ASP A 219 14.10 14.22 -21.96
N MET A 220 14.84 15.05 -21.20
CA MET A 220 16.30 15.05 -21.19
C MET A 220 16.87 13.69 -20.81
N GLN A 221 17.89 13.22 -21.55
CA GLN A 221 18.69 12.06 -21.16
C GLN A 221 19.85 12.48 -20.25
N VAL A 222 20.05 11.72 -19.17
CA VAL A 222 21.09 11.96 -18.17
C VAL A 222 21.74 10.64 -17.75
N HIS A 223 22.95 10.73 -17.21
CA HIS A 223 23.53 9.65 -16.43
C HIS A 223 23.01 9.74 -14.99
N LEU A 224 22.31 8.70 -14.55
CA LEU A 224 21.84 8.53 -13.18
C LEU A 224 22.88 7.76 -12.38
N TYR A 225 23.27 8.30 -11.23
CA TYR A 225 24.15 7.69 -10.25
C TYR A 225 23.36 7.44 -8.97
N HIS A 226 23.27 6.16 -8.57
CA HIS A 226 22.60 5.75 -7.35
C HIS A 226 23.45 4.66 -6.66
N GLY A 227 23.88 4.90 -5.42
CA GLY A 227 24.86 4.03 -4.77
C GLY A 227 26.12 3.87 -5.62
N SER A 228 26.43 2.65 -6.03
CA SER A 228 27.53 2.33 -6.94
C SER A 228 27.09 2.13 -8.39
N ALA A 229 25.78 2.12 -8.66
CA ALA A 229 25.20 1.95 -9.99
C ALA A 229 25.29 3.23 -10.84
N VAL A 230 25.49 3.05 -12.14
CA VAL A 230 25.48 4.12 -13.14
C VAL A 230 24.69 3.64 -14.36
N MET A 231 23.69 4.40 -14.77
CA MET A 231 22.86 4.04 -15.92
C MET A 231 22.31 5.27 -16.62
N LEU A 232 21.78 5.08 -17.82
CA LEU A 232 21.07 6.14 -18.53
C LEU A 232 19.62 6.21 -18.04
N ALA A 233 19.17 7.43 -17.78
CA ALA A 233 17.80 7.72 -17.41
C ALA A 233 17.24 8.87 -18.25
N LYS A 234 15.94 8.81 -18.51
CA LYS A 234 15.16 9.90 -19.10
C LYS A 234 14.44 10.65 -17.99
N VAL A 235 14.60 11.94 -17.92
CA VAL A 235 13.91 12.82 -16.95
C VAL A 235 12.54 13.19 -17.50
N VAL A 236 11.47 12.83 -16.81
CA VAL A 236 10.10 13.25 -17.13
C VAL A 236 9.61 14.17 -16.03
N LEU A 237 9.59 15.47 -16.29
CA LEU A 237 9.09 16.47 -15.35
C LEU A 237 7.56 16.39 -15.25
N LEU A 238 7.01 16.29 -14.03
CA LEU A 238 5.59 15.98 -13.83
C LEU A 238 4.68 17.22 -13.75
N GLU A 239 5.21 18.37 -13.38
CA GLU A 239 4.43 19.61 -13.15
C GLU A 239 4.86 20.82 -13.99
N ARG A 240 5.98 20.75 -14.68
CA ARG A 240 6.55 21.85 -15.48
C ARG A 240 7.36 21.30 -16.65
N ASP A 241 7.81 22.16 -17.55
CA ASP A 241 8.58 21.75 -18.74
C ASP A 241 10.09 21.86 -18.55
N ALA A 242 10.55 22.65 -17.60
CA ALA A 242 11.95 22.87 -17.30
C ALA A 242 12.17 23.14 -15.80
N LEU A 243 13.40 22.89 -15.35
CA LEU A 243 13.94 23.32 -14.06
C LEU A 243 15.16 24.18 -14.34
N GLU A 244 15.07 25.45 -14.00
CA GLU A 244 16.19 26.38 -14.06
C GLU A 244 17.24 26.08 -12.97
N PRO A 245 18.50 26.53 -13.10
CA PRO A 245 19.51 26.41 -12.07
C PRO A 245 19.02 26.94 -10.72
N GLY A 246 19.08 26.08 -9.68
CA GLY A 246 18.60 26.37 -8.33
C GLY A 246 17.14 25.98 -8.08
N GLU A 247 16.40 25.58 -9.08
CA GLU A 247 15.02 25.12 -8.92
C GLU A 247 14.93 23.63 -8.58
N SER A 248 13.79 23.26 -7.99
CA SER A 248 13.44 21.86 -7.75
C SER A 248 12.01 21.56 -8.18
N GLY A 249 11.75 20.31 -8.52
CA GLY A 249 10.43 19.86 -8.94
C GLY A 249 10.27 18.34 -8.84
N TYR A 250 9.05 17.85 -9.08
CA TYR A 250 8.79 16.41 -9.12
C TYR A 250 9.03 15.88 -10.52
N ALA A 251 9.74 14.75 -10.58
CA ALA A 251 10.06 14.09 -11.83
C ALA A 251 9.92 12.57 -11.70
N GLN A 252 9.68 11.91 -12.82
CA GLN A 252 9.82 10.47 -12.95
C GLN A 252 11.06 10.16 -13.78
N LEU A 253 12.03 9.47 -13.18
CA LEU A 253 13.20 8.96 -13.89
C LEU A 253 12.83 7.63 -14.54
N ARG A 254 13.06 7.50 -15.85
CA ARG A 254 12.75 6.28 -16.61
C ARG A 254 14.02 5.70 -17.19
N MET A 255 14.37 4.49 -16.77
CA MET A 255 15.59 3.79 -17.15
C MET A 255 15.29 2.66 -18.13
N THR A 256 16.30 2.30 -18.93
CA THR A 256 16.26 1.12 -19.82
C THR A 256 16.52 -0.17 -19.04
N GLU A 257 17.37 -0.08 -18.02
CA GLU A 257 17.74 -1.20 -17.15
C GLU A 257 17.08 -1.06 -15.78
N PRO A 258 16.81 -2.20 -15.10
CA PRO A 258 16.24 -2.16 -13.76
C PRO A 258 17.27 -1.69 -12.73
N ILE A 259 16.80 -0.97 -11.73
CA ILE A 259 17.61 -0.50 -10.59
C ILE A 259 16.99 -1.01 -9.28
N ALA A 260 17.83 -1.35 -8.33
CA ALA A 260 17.46 -1.68 -6.96
C ALA A 260 17.57 -0.42 -6.09
N SER A 261 16.46 0.02 -5.50
CA SER A 261 16.42 1.24 -4.68
C SER A 261 15.37 1.15 -3.57
N LYS A 262 15.42 2.10 -2.66
CA LYS A 262 14.40 2.32 -1.63
C LYS A 262 13.97 3.78 -1.58
N ASN A 263 12.78 4.00 -1.05
CA ASN A 263 12.29 5.35 -0.73
C ASN A 263 13.25 6.03 0.25
N GLY A 264 13.57 7.30 -0.01
CA GLY A 264 14.55 8.07 0.76
C GLY A 264 15.98 7.99 0.25
N ASP A 265 16.28 7.06 -0.67
CA ASP A 265 17.62 6.99 -1.27
C ASP A 265 17.94 8.26 -2.05
N ARG A 266 19.20 8.66 -2.00
CA ARG A 266 19.74 9.80 -2.73
C ARG A 266 20.34 9.39 -4.06
N PHE A 267 20.24 10.29 -5.04
CA PHE A 267 20.82 10.08 -6.36
C PHE A 267 21.44 11.38 -6.90
N VAL A 268 22.33 11.22 -7.86
CA VAL A 268 22.95 12.33 -8.60
C VAL A 268 22.70 12.14 -10.09
N ILE A 269 22.42 13.19 -10.81
CA ILE A 269 22.36 13.17 -12.27
C ILE A 269 23.47 14.02 -12.89
N ARG A 270 24.05 13.46 -13.94
CA ARG A 270 25.06 14.16 -14.75
C ARG A 270 24.57 14.30 -16.19
N PHE A 271 24.93 15.39 -16.80
CA PHE A 271 24.63 15.65 -18.20
C PHE A 271 25.27 14.61 -19.11
N TYR A 272 24.58 14.28 -20.22
CA TYR A 272 25.00 13.17 -21.07
C TYR A 272 26.38 13.39 -21.67
N SER A 273 26.64 14.58 -22.23
CA SER A 273 27.96 14.98 -22.80
C SER A 273 28.05 16.50 -22.94
N PRO A 274 29.08 17.15 -22.40
CA PRO A 274 30.13 16.62 -21.52
C PRO A 274 29.60 16.17 -20.16
N LEU A 275 30.35 15.32 -19.49
CA LEU A 275 29.93 14.67 -18.23
C LEU A 275 30.07 15.66 -17.06
N GLU A 276 29.06 16.47 -16.83
CA GLU A 276 28.99 17.50 -15.78
C GLU A 276 27.86 17.17 -14.79
N THR A 277 28.10 17.36 -13.50
CA THR A 277 27.06 17.20 -12.47
C THR A 277 26.06 18.35 -12.56
N ILE A 278 24.80 18.06 -12.90
CA ILE A 278 23.78 19.09 -13.11
C ILE A 278 22.73 19.10 -11.98
N GLY A 279 22.55 18.01 -11.27
CA GLY A 279 21.52 17.92 -10.23
C GLY A 279 21.50 16.58 -9.54
N GLY A 280 20.46 16.38 -8.76
CA GLY A 280 20.20 15.15 -8.01
C GLY A 280 18.99 15.31 -7.12
N GLY A 281 18.80 14.42 -6.17
CA GLY A 281 17.66 14.51 -5.28
C GLY A 281 17.42 13.28 -4.46
N VAL A 282 16.13 13.06 -4.12
CA VAL A 282 15.67 11.95 -3.28
C VAL A 282 14.60 11.15 -4.00
N ILE A 283 14.65 9.84 -3.84
CA ILE A 283 13.64 8.90 -4.35
C ILE A 283 12.44 8.93 -3.40
N LEU A 284 11.27 9.26 -3.94
CA LEU A 284 10.01 9.31 -3.22
C LEU A 284 9.19 8.03 -3.40
N ASP A 285 9.32 7.37 -4.56
CA ASP A 285 8.74 6.06 -4.82
C ASP A 285 9.71 5.22 -5.65
N ASP A 286 10.05 4.06 -5.13
CA ASP A 286 11.04 3.14 -5.70
C ASP A 286 10.46 2.18 -6.75
N ALA A 287 9.13 2.10 -6.89
CA ALA A 287 8.46 1.25 -7.88
C ALA A 287 7.12 1.87 -8.33
N PRO A 288 7.12 3.10 -8.86
CA PRO A 288 5.90 3.78 -9.25
C PRO A 288 5.31 3.19 -10.55
N MET A 289 4.04 3.45 -10.75
CA MET A 289 3.44 3.30 -12.08
C MET A 289 3.86 4.45 -13.01
N LYS A 290 3.70 4.26 -14.33
CA LYS A 290 3.96 5.31 -15.30
C LYS A 290 2.93 6.44 -15.17
N HIS A 291 3.39 7.63 -14.83
CA HIS A 291 2.54 8.81 -14.68
C HIS A 291 2.33 9.58 -15.98
N LYS A 292 1.16 10.21 -16.08
CA LYS A 292 0.91 11.31 -17.01
C LYS A 292 1.37 12.62 -16.36
N ARG A 293 1.83 13.55 -17.18
CA ARG A 293 2.26 14.89 -16.74
C ARG A 293 1.04 15.76 -16.40
N ASN A 294 1.26 16.75 -15.55
CA ASN A 294 0.28 17.79 -15.17
C ASN A 294 -1.00 17.23 -14.56
N VAL A 295 -0.89 16.16 -13.76
CA VAL A 295 -2.00 15.58 -12.99
C VAL A 295 -1.88 16.02 -11.54
N PRO A 296 -2.76 16.90 -11.03
CA PRO A 296 -2.65 17.48 -9.68
C PRO A 296 -2.60 16.44 -8.57
N SER A 297 -3.39 15.37 -8.66
CA SER A 297 -3.43 14.31 -7.64
C SER A 297 -2.10 13.55 -7.51
N ILE A 298 -1.35 13.39 -8.60
CA ILE A 298 -0.02 12.76 -8.58
C ILE A 298 0.97 13.68 -7.84
N ILE A 299 0.93 14.97 -8.13
CA ILE A 299 1.81 15.95 -7.48
C ILE A 299 1.52 16.03 -5.99
N GLU A 300 0.25 16.03 -5.60
CA GLU A 300 -0.18 16.03 -4.20
C GLU A 300 0.29 14.77 -3.45
N ALA A 301 0.15 13.61 -4.07
CA ALA A 301 0.68 12.35 -3.54
C ALA A 301 2.20 12.40 -3.33
N LEU A 302 2.96 12.99 -4.26
CA LEU A 302 4.41 13.13 -4.14
C LEU A 302 4.81 14.14 -3.06
N LYS A 303 4.04 15.21 -2.85
CA LYS A 303 4.25 16.16 -1.73
C LYS A 303 4.09 15.46 -0.37
N ILE A 304 3.08 14.61 -0.22
CA ILE A 304 2.89 13.80 0.98
C ILE A 304 4.07 12.85 1.20
N LYS A 305 4.56 12.20 0.14
CA LYS A 305 5.74 11.33 0.22
C LYS A 305 7.02 12.08 0.60
N GLU A 306 7.15 13.36 0.17
CA GLU A 306 8.31 14.20 0.47
C GLU A 306 8.33 14.71 1.92
N GLY A 307 7.21 15.23 2.42
CA GLY A 307 7.18 15.97 3.68
C GLY A 307 5.97 15.71 4.57
N GLY A 308 5.11 14.76 4.21
CA GLY A 308 3.97 14.36 5.03
C GLY A 308 4.38 13.73 6.36
N SER A 309 3.52 13.85 7.36
CA SER A 309 3.66 13.13 8.64
C SER A 309 3.68 11.62 8.43
N ALA A 310 4.06 10.86 9.44
CA ALA A 310 3.96 9.39 9.40
C ALA A 310 2.50 8.97 9.13
N ALA A 311 1.53 9.59 9.80
CA ALA A 311 0.09 9.39 9.56
C ALA A 311 -0.31 9.64 8.09
N ASP A 312 0.16 10.74 7.47
CA ASP A 312 -0.18 11.05 6.08
C ASP A 312 0.38 10.02 5.10
N ARG A 313 1.59 9.52 5.34
CA ARG A 313 2.20 8.45 4.53
C ARG A 313 1.48 7.11 4.69
N VAL A 314 1.07 6.76 5.93
CA VAL A 314 0.24 5.58 6.21
C VAL A 314 -1.09 5.69 5.49
N LEU A 315 -1.78 6.82 5.64
CA LEU A 315 -3.07 7.08 5.00
C LEU A 315 -2.98 7.00 3.48
N GLN A 316 -1.93 7.56 2.89
CA GLN A 316 -1.72 7.50 1.44
C GLN A 316 -1.59 6.05 0.95
N LEU A 317 -0.84 5.19 1.68
CA LEU A 317 -0.71 3.77 1.31
C LEU A 317 -2.02 3.00 1.46
N ILE A 318 -2.83 3.31 2.46
CA ILE A 318 -4.18 2.76 2.63
C ILE A 318 -5.05 3.19 1.45
N ASP A 319 -4.98 4.45 1.07
CA ASP A 319 -5.74 5.02 -0.03
C ASP A 319 -5.35 4.45 -1.41
N GLU A 320 -4.04 4.28 -1.67
CA GLU A 320 -3.52 3.60 -2.86
C GLU A 320 -3.98 2.13 -2.94
N ALA A 321 -4.11 1.45 -1.81
CA ALA A 321 -4.59 0.08 -1.75
C ALA A 321 -6.12 -0.01 -1.96
N GLY A 322 -6.85 1.03 -1.61
CA GLY A 322 -8.29 1.15 -1.77
C GLY A 322 -9.06 -0.06 -1.21
N MET A 323 -9.91 -0.67 -2.02
CA MET A 323 -10.75 -1.81 -1.63
C MET A 323 -9.98 -3.12 -1.36
N ALA A 324 -8.66 -3.17 -1.54
CA ALA A 324 -7.87 -4.36 -1.22
C ALA A 324 -7.64 -4.55 0.28
N LEU A 325 -7.99 -3.58 1.12
CA LEU A 325 -7.88 -3.61 2.58
C LEU A 325 -6.49 -4.08 3.04
N PRO A 326 -5.44 -3.25 2.97
CA PRO A 326 -4.10 -3.64 3.34
C PRO A 326 -4.01 -3.97 4.84
N THR A 327 -3.16 -4.94 5.19
CA THR A 327 -2.84 -5.25 6.59
C THR A 327 -1.71 -4.35 7.10
N ALA A 328 -1.60 -4.18 8.43
CA ALA A 328 -0.49 -3.47 9.06
C ALA A 328 0.89 -4.02 8.60
N ALA A 329 1.02 -5.33 8.44
CA ALA A 329 2.26 -5.94 7.95
C ALA A 329 2.61 -5.51 6.51
N LYS A 330 1.61 -5.40 5.62
CA LYS A 330 1.83 -4.90 4.24
C LYS A 330 2.17 -3.41 4.20
N LEU A 331 1.58 -2.62 5.10
CA LEU A 331 1.89 -1.19 5.24
C LEU A 331 3.31 -1.00 5.76
N ASN A 332 3.69 -1.76 6.81
CA ASN A 332 5.02 -1.70 7.39
C ASN A 332 6.13 -2.06 6.38
N ALA A 333 5.91 -3.11 5.58
CA ALA A 333 6.86 -3.51 4.54
C ALA A 333 7.16 -2.40 3.51
N LYS A 334 6.24 -1.44 3.33
CA LYS A 334 6.42 -0.29 2.42
C LYS A 334 7.02 0.93 3.12
N LEU A 335 6.70 1.15 4.39
CA LEU A 335 7.09 2.36 5.12
C LEU A 335 8.43 2.22 5.84
N ASN A 336 8.80 0.98 6.20
CA ASN A 336 10.01 0.67 6.99
C ASN A 336 10.08 1.48 8.31
N ILE A 337 8.94 1.62 8.99
CA ILE A 337 8.82 2.23 10.32
C ILE A 337 8.69 1.16 11.39
N ASP A 338 8.81 1.53 12.66
CA ASP A 338 8.63 0.59 13.77
C ASP A 338 7.16 0.11 13.84
N ALA A 339 6.95 -1.12 14.27
CA ALA A 339 5.61 -1.70 14.40
C ALA A 339 4.75 -0.96 15.44
N GLU A 340 5.37 -0.48 16.53
CA GLU A 340 4.70 0.31 17.56
C GLU A 340 4.29 1.69 17.01
N GLU A 341 5.18 2.35 16.26
CA GLU A 341 4.90 3.62 15.59
C GLU A 341 3.75 3.45 14.58
N LEU A 342 3.79 2.41 13.74
CA LEU A 342 2.69 2.15 12.79
C LEU A 342 1.36 1.91 13.51
N SER A 343 1.37 1.19 14.62
CA SER A 343 0.15 0.93 15.41
C SER A 343 -0.44 2.23 15.97
N ALA A 344 0.39 3.14 16.47
CA ALA A 344 -0.04 4.44 16.96
C ALA A 344 -0.65 5.30 15.83
N GLU A 345 0.00 5.34 14.66
CA GLU A 345 -0.50 6.08 13.50
C GLU A 345 -1.84 5.53 12.97
N LEU A 346 -1.99 4.19 12.92
CA LEU A 346 -3.24 3.55 12.52
C LEU A 346 -4.37 3.87 13.50
N SER A 347 -4.08 3.89 14.81
CA SER A 347 -5.04 4.28 15.85
C SER A 347 -5.47 5.74 15.68
N GLU A 348 -4.52 6.66 15.49
CA GLU A 348 -4.82 8.08 15.24
C GLU A 348 -5.70 8.27 13.99
N LEU A 349 -5.39 7.55 12.91
CA LEU A 349 -6.15 7.64 11.67
C LEU A 349 -7.58 7.11 11.81
N THR A 350 -7.78 6.04 12.60
CA THR A 350 -9.12 5.49 12.87
C THR A 350 -9.90 6.38 13.83
N ASP A 351 -9.27 6.87 14.89
CA ASP A 351 -9.90 7.77 15.88
C ASP A 351 -10.31 9.12 15.25
N SER A 352 -9.51 9.62 14.32
CA SER A 352 -9.82 10.84 13.56
C SER A 352 -10.82 10.63 12.41
N GLY A 353 -11.24 9.39 12.13
CA GLY A 353 -12.14 9.04 11.03
C GLY A 353 -11.53 9.20 9.64
N ARG A 354 -10.20 9.34 9.52
CA ARG A 354 -9.50 9.42 8.22
C ARG A 354 -9.33 8.04 7.57
N ALA A 355 -9.31 7.00 8.39
CA ALA A 355 -9.35 5.60 7.96
C ALA A 355 -10.38 4.83 8.79
N VAL A 356 -10.80 3.69 8.27
CA VAL A 356 -11.73 2.76 8.92
C VAL A 356 -11.14 1.37 8.89
N GLU A 357 -11.47 0.54 9.87
CA GLU A 357 -11.09 -0.87 9.98
C GLU A 357 -12.33 -1.77 9.77
N PRO A 358 -12.74 -2.05 8.51
CA PRO A 358 -13.93 -2.86 8.24
C PRO A 358 -13.77 -4.33 8.63
N LEU A 359 -12.54 -4.80 8.69
CA LEU A 359 -12.16 -6.16 9.08
C LEU A 359 -10.92 -6.08 9.97
N GLU A 360 -10.85 -6.89 11.02
CA GLU A 360 -9.76 -6.90 12.00
C GLU A 360 -8.38 -6.88 11.34
N GLY A 361 -7.57 -5.88 11.68
CA GLY A 361 -6.23 -5.64 11.14
C GLY A 361 -6.17 -5.23 9.67
N ARG A 362 -7.31 -4.84 9.05
CA ARG A 362 -7.38 -4.40 7.65
C ARG A 362 -8.07 -3.05 7.53
N TYR A 363 -7.47 -2.15 6.80
CA TYR A 363 -7.83 -0.72 6.78
C TYR A 363 -8.26 -0.25 5.40
N ILE A 364 -9.15 0.76 5.38
CA ILE A 364 -9.57 1.52 4.19
C ILE A 364 -9.57 3.01 4.53
N SER A 365 -9.18 3.88 3.60
CA SER A 365 -9.34 5.33 3.80
C SER A 365 -10.80 5.74 3.65
N SER A 366 -11.22 6.78 4.36
CA SER A 366 -12.59 7.32 4.23
C SER A 366 -12.90 7.70 2.79
N ARG A 367 -11.93 8.26 2.06
CA ARG A 367 -12.07 8.58 0.64
C ARG A 367 -12.34 7.35 -0.23
N ALA A 368 -11.64 6.24 0.02
CA ALA A 368 -11.84 5.00 -0.72
C ALA A 368 -13.17 4.32 -0.35
N LEU A 369 -13.61 4.48 0.90
CA LEU A 369 -14.90 4.00 1.37
C LEU A 369 -16.06 4.79 0.73
N ASP A 370 -15.94 6.12 0.64
CA ASP A 370 -16.90 6.98 -0.08
C ASP A 370 -17.01 6.59 -1.56
N ALA A 371 -15.87 6.37 -2.23
CA ALA A 371 -15.86 5.91 -3.61
C ALA A 371 -16.51 4.53 -3.77
N ALA A 372 -16.33 3.62 -2.80
CA ALA A 372 -17.00 2.33 -2.76
C ALA A 372 -18.52 2.48 -2.54
N ALA A 373 -18.94 3.43 -1.70
CA ALA A 373 -20.35 3.78 -1.49
C ALA A 373 -21.00 4.27 -2.77
N ASP A 374 -20.36 5.19 -3.49
CA ASP A 374 -20.84 5.71 -4.77
C ASP A 374 -21.00 4.60 -5.81
N GLY A 375 -20.00 3.71 -5.90
CA GLY A 375 -20.03 2.54 -6.77
C GLY A 375 -21.18 1.58 -6.42
N ALA A 376 -21.39 1.31 -5.14
CA ALA A 376 -22.48 0.46 -4.66
C ALA A 376 -23.86 1.09 -4.93
N LYS A 377 -24.04 2.37 -4.61
CA LYS A 377 -25.28 3.12 -4.90
C LYS A 377 -25.59 3.15 -6.39
N ALA A 378 -24.60 3.41 -7.23
CA ALA A 378 -24.79 3.39 -8.70
C ALA A 378 -25.26 2.02 -9.21
N ALA A 379 -24.66 0.92 -8.70
CA ALA A 379 -25.05 -0.44 -9.06
C ALA A 379 -26.47 -0.77 -8.57
N LEU A 380 -26.81 -0.40 -7.35
CA LEU A 380 -28.15 -0.62 -6.75
C LEU A 380 -29.22 0.19 -7.47
N ASN A 381 -28.96 1.45 -7.78
CA ASN A 381 -29.90 2.32 -8.50
C ASN A 381 -30.15 1.84 -9.94
N ALA A 382 -29.09 1.33 -10.62
CA ALA A 382 -29.27 0.70 -11.94
C ALA A 382 -30.11 -0.57 -11.85
N TYR A 383 -29.95 -1.36 -10.77
CA TYR A 383 -30.76 -2.56 -10.53
C TYR A 383 -32.22 -2.20 -10.25
N HIS A 384 -32.49 -1.21 -9.39
CA HIS A 384 -33.85 -0.80 -9.04
C HIS A 384 -34.62 -0.22 -10.22
N LYS A 385 -33.94 0.49 -11.15
CA LYS A 385 -34.57 0.94 -12.42
C LYS A 385 -35.08 -0.21 -13.25
N GLN A 386 -34.39 -1.35 -13.26
CA GLN A 386 -34.79 -2.56 -14.00
C GLN A 386 -35.78 -3.43 -13.20
N ASN A 387 -35.72 -3.37 -11.87
CA ASN A 387 -36.47 -4.21 -10.94
C ASN A 387 -37.15 -3.37 -9.84
N PRO A 388 -38.09 -2.49 -10.19
CA PRO A 388 -38.63 -1.48 -9.26
C PRO A 388 -39.41 -2.06 -8.07
N LEU A 389 -39.85 -3.30 -8.17
CA LEU A 389 -40.59 -3.99 -7.10
C LEU A 389 -39.72 -4.97 -6.30
N HIS A 390 -38.42 -5.10 -6.60
CA HIS A 390 -37.53 -5.93 -5.80
C HIS A 390 -36.99 -5.15 -4.62
N ALA A 391 -36.97 -5.77 -3.43
CA ALA A 391 -36.46 -5.15 -2.20
C ALA A 391 -34.97 -4.80 -2.25
N GLY A 392 -34.23 -5.37 -3.20
CA GLY A 392 -32.81 -5.11 -3.37
C GLY A 392 -32.09 -6.18 -4.19
N MET A 393 -30.80 -5.99 -4.36
CA MET A 393 -29.88 -6.89 -5.08
C MET A 393 -29.28 -7.93 -4.11
N LYS A 394 -29.03 -9.16 -4.57
CA LYS A 394 -28.33 -10.18 -3.77
C LYS A 394 -26.87 -9.81 -3.55
N ALA A 395 -26.28 -10.21 -2.40
CA ALA A 395 -24.88 -9.93 -2.06
C ALA A 395 -23.89 -10.35 -3.16
N ALA A 396 -24.04 -11.54 -3.74
CA ALA A 396 -23.16 -12.03 -4.79
C ALA A 396 -23.20 -11.15 -6.05
N GLU A 397 -24.37 -10.67 -6.42
CA GLU A 397 -24.53 -9.78 -7.57
C GLU A 397 -23.98 -8.39 -7.29
N LEU A 398 -24.17 -7.85 -6.08
CA LEU A 398 -23.60 -6.58 -5.67
C LEU A 398 -22.07 -6.63 -5.70
N ARG A 399 -21.46 -7.70 -5.17
CA ARG A 399 -20.02 -7.92 -5.27
C ARG A 399 -19.53 -7.92 -6.71
N GLN A 400 -20.21 -8.65 -7.58
CA GLN A 400 -19.81 -8.73 -8.99
C GLN A 400 -19.92 -7.39 -9.74
N LYS A 401 -20.90 -6.54 -9.39
CA LYS A 401 -21.14 -5.27 -10.09
C LYS A 401 -20.33 -4.12 -9.52
N ALA A 402 -20.27 -3.96 -8.19
CA ALA A 402 -19.65 -2.83 -7.53
C ALA A 402 -18.21 -3.09 -7.07
N PHE A 403 -17.84 -4.34 -6.76
CA PHE A 403 -16.55 -4.71 -6.15
C PHE A 403 -15.74 -5.67 -7.02
N LYS A 404 -15.67 -5.39 -8.32
CA LYS A 404 -14.87 -6.20 -9.25
C LYS A 404 -13.41 -6.23 -8.82
N ASN A 405 -12.80 -7.43 -8.86
CA ASN A 405 -11.41 -7.68 -8.48
C ASN A 405 -11.09 -7.47 -6.99
N THR A 406 -12.10 -7.32 -6.13
CA THR A 406 -11.92 -7.28 -4.68
C THR A 406 -12.08 -8.69 -4.10
N GLU A 407 -11.23 -9.07 -3.15
CA GLU A 407 -11.37 -10.32 -2.40
C GLU A 407 -12.76 -10.40 -1.75
N GLN A 408 -13.38 -11.58 -1.75
CA GLN A 408 -14.75 -11.73 -1.24
C GLN A 408 -14.90 -11.25 0.20
N ALA A 409 -13.97 -11.62 1.09
CA ALA A 409 -14.00 -11.21 2.49
C ALA A 409 -13.90 -9.68 2.64
N ALA A 410 -13.06 -9.03 1.83
CA ALA A 410 -12.92 -7.57 1.82
C ALA A 410 -14.19 -6.89 1.30
N ALA A 411 -14.77 -7.40 0.22
CA ALA A 411 -16.02 -6.86 -0.33
C ALA A 411 -17.19 -6.99 0.66
N ASP A 412 -17.32 -8.13 1.35
CA ASP A 412 -18.36 -8.35 2.35
C ASP A 412 -18.17 -7.43 3.57
N ALA A 413 -16.93 -7.20 4.00
CA ALA A 413 -16.60 -6.27 5.08
C ALA A 413 -16.94 -4.81 4.69
N ILE A 414 -16.60 -4.39 3.48
CA ILE A 414 -16.95 -3.05 2.98
C ILE A 414 -18.47 -2.89 2.90
N ILE A 415 -19.20 -3.87 2.37
CA ILE A 415 -20.67 -3.84 2.30
C ILE A 415 -21.29 -3.72 3.71
N ALA A 416 -20.75 -4.45 4.69
CA ALA A 416 -21.22 -4.35 6.08
C ALA A 416 -20.97 -2.95 6.66
N GLU A 417 -19.81 -2.37 6.36
CA GLU A 417 -19.46 -1.01 6.77
C GLU A 417 -20.39 0.03 6.14
N LEU A 418 -20.65 -0.05 4.83
CA LEU A 418 -21.58 0.84 4.14
C LEU A 418 -23.01 0.75 4.70
N CYS A 419 -23.41 -0.44 5.21
CA CYS A 419 -24.68 -0.59 5.93
C CYS A 419 -24.64 0.08 7.31
N ARG A 420 -23.49 0.03 8.01
CA ARG A 420 -23.30 0.66 9.32
C ARG A 420 -23.36 2.17 9.23
N GLU A 421 -22.75 2.73 8.18
CA GLU A 421 -22.79 4.17 7.87
C GLU A 421 -24.13 4.65 7.30
N GLY A 422 -25.04 3.72 6.95
CA GLY A 422 -26.33 4.05 6.36
C GLY A 422 -26.26 4.47 4.88
N ALA A 423 -25.15 4.24 4.20
CA ALA A 423 -25.01 4.52 2.78
C ALA A 423 -25.88 3.59 1.92
N ILE A 424 -26.03 2.35 2.35
CA ILE A 424 -26.92 1.33 1.79
C ILE A 424 -27.68 0.64 2.94
N LYS A 425 -28.79 -0.02 2.64
CA LYS A 425 -29.56 -0.78 3.64
C LYS A 425 -29.66 -2.25 3.28
N ARG A 426 -29.72 -3.08 4.32
CA ARG A 426 -30.00 -4.50 4.17
C ARG A 426 -31.51 -4.77 4.29
N ALA A 427 -32.09 -5.41 3.28
CA ALA A 427 -33.49 -5.82 3.23
C ALA A 427 -33.54 -7.36 3.19
N GLY A 428 -33.55 -8.02 4.34
CA GLY A 428 -33.42 -9.47 4.48
C GLY A 428 -32.06 -9.98 3.98
N GLU A 429 -32.06 -10.80 2.92
CA GLU A 429 -30.83 -11.30 2.27
C GLU A 429 -30.34 -10.41 1.12
N ARG A 430 -30.95 -9.24 0.93
CA ARG A 430 -30.69 -8.32 -0.19
C ARG A 430 -30.19 -6.97 0.32
N TYR A 431 -29.60 -6.21 -0.58
CA TYR A 431 -29.10 -4.86 -0.34
C TYR A 431 -29.79 -3.88 -1.25
N ALA A 432 -30.11 -2.70 -0.73
CA ALA A 432 -30.76 -1.61 -1.45
C ALA A 432 -30.06 -0.28 -1.15
N ASP A 433 -30.24 0.69 -2.02
CA ASP A 433 -29.90 2.09 -1.70
C ASP A 433 -30.68 2.51 -0.43
N ALA A 434 -30.06 3.32 0.42
CA ALA A 434 -30.66 3.72 1.71
C ALA A 434 -32.05 4.35 1.54
N ASP A 435 -32.20 5.18 0.49
CA ASP A 435 -33.41 5.94 0.23
C ASP A 435 -34.41 5.19 -0.66
N PHE A 436 -34.06 3.98 -1.12
CA PHE A 436 -34.95 3.26 -2.01
C PHE A 436 -36.20 2.73 -1.28
N GLU A 437 -37.37 3.02 -1.82
CA GLU A 437 -38.65 2.45 -1.39
C GLU A 437 -39.36 1.83 -2.59
N ILE A 438 -40.09 0.74 -2.32
CA ILE A 438 -40.90 0.08 -3.35
C ILE A 438 -42.17 0.88 -3.58
N HIS A 439 -42.31 1.46 -4.74
CA HIS A 439 -43.51 2.18 -5.14
C HIS A 439 -44.37 1.32 -6.09
N TYR A 440 -45.57 0.98 -5.63
CA TYR A 440 -46.55 0.26 -6.44
C TYR A 440 -47.43 1.25 -7.25
N THR A 441 -47.67 0.96 -8.51
CA THR A 441 -48.70 1.64 -9.28
C THR A 441 -50.08 1.34 -8.68
N LYS A 442 -51.11 2.16 -9.00
CA LYS A 442 -52.47 1.92 -8.53
C LYS A 442 -52.96 0.50 -8.82
N LYS A 443 -52.64 -0.04 -10.02
CA LYS A 443 -52.97 -1.38 -10.44
C LYS A 443 -52.25 -2.44 -9.59
N GLN A 444 -50.95 -2.28 -9.39
CA GLN A 444 -50.14 -3.17 -8.57
C GLN A 444 -50.54 -3.12 -7.08
N THR A 445 -50.92 -1.96 -6.56
CA THR A 445 -51.47 -1.83 -5.19
C THR A 445 -52.76 -2.62 -5.04
N ALA A 446 -53.65 -2.59 -6.04
CA ALA A 446 -54.87 -3.38 -5.99
C ALA A 446 -54.59 -4.91 -6.03
N ILE A 447 -53.63 -5.32 -6.87
CA ILE A 447 -53.18 -6.72 -6.96
C ILE A 447 -52.54 -7.14 -5.61
N ARG A 448 -51.66 -6.33 -5.04
CA ARG A 448 -51.03 -6.59 -3.75
C ARG A 448 -52.08 -6.81 -2.64
N LYS A 449 -53.05 -5.91 -2.58
CA LYS A 449 -54.13 -6.03 -1.60
C LYS A 449 -54.89 -7.35 -1.74
N LYS A 450 -55.34 -7.66 -2.98
CA LYS A 450 -56.06 -8.93 -3.25
C LYS A 450 -55.23 -10.16 -2.91
N LEU A 451 -53.91 -10.15 -3.18
CA LEU A 451 -53.02 -11.25 -2.85
C LEU A 451 -52.90 -11.46 -1.33
N LEU A 452 -52.65 -10.38 -0.59
CA LEU A 452 -52.51 -10.43 0.87
C LEU A 452 -53.81 -10.88 1.52
N ASP A 453 -54.93 -10.30 1.13
CA ASP A 453 -56.28 -10.68 1.65
C ASP A 453 -56.57 -12.15 1.35
N TYR A 454 -56.22 -12.63 0.14
CA TYR A 454 -56.45 -14.04 -0.23
C TYR A 454 -55.60 -14.97 0.64
N TYR A 455 -54.27 -14.81 0.73
CA TYR A 455 -53.41 -15.72 1.50
C TYR A 455 -53.66 -15.64 3.01
N GLN A 456 -54.17 -14.54 3.51
CA GLN A 456 -54.58 -14.41 4.89
C GLN A 456 -55.88 -15.19 5.17
N SER A 457 -56.84 -15.11 4.25
CA SER A 457 -58.12 -15.82 4.42
C SER A 457 -58.05 -17.32 4.10
N ALA A 458 -57.16 -17.75 3.21
CA ALA A 458 -56.99 -19.15 2.81
C ALA A 458 -56.33 -20.01 3.91
N GLY A 459 -55.69 -19.39 4.90
CA GLY A 459 -55.12 -20.10 6.06
C GLY A 459 -53.95 -21.03 5.65
N ILE A 460 -54.05 -22.31 6.11
CA ILE A 460 -52.99 -23.32 5.95
C ILE A 460 -53.17 -24.21 4.70
N GLU A 461 -54.27 -24.04 3.95
CA GLU A 461 -54.57 -24.81 2.73
C GLU A 461 -54.90 -23.88 1.53
N PRO A 462 -53.99 -22.98 1.10
CA PRO A 462 -54.25 -22.10 0.00
C PRO A 462 -54.24 -22.85 -1.34
N ALA A 463 -54.95 -22.30 -2.34
CA ALA A 463 -54.83 -22.75 -3.73
C ALA A 463 -53.40 -22.55 -4.24
N THR A 464 -53.04 -23.25 -5.28
CA THR A 464 -51.74 -23.11 -5.93
C THR A 464 -51.55 -21.69 -6.54
N VAL A 465 -50.33 -21.26 -6.67
CA VAL A 465 -49.98 -19.94 -7.26
C VAL A 465 -50.64 -19.77 -8.65
N ASP A 466 -50.68 -20.85 -9.46
CA ASP A 466 -51.30 -20.83 -10.78
C ASP A 466 -52.82 -20.68 -10.70
N GLU A 467 -53.47 -21.37 -9.75
CA GLU A 467 -54.91 -21.23 -9.52
C GLU A 467 -55.28 -19.82 -9.03
N VAL A 468 -54.46 -19.26 -8.10
CA VAL A 468 -54.66 -17.89 -7.64
C VAL A 468 -54.46 -16.89 -8.82
N MET A 469 -53.38 -17.08 -9.61
CA MET A 469 -53.13 -16.23 -10.80
C MET A 469 -54.26 -16.32 -11.82
N ALA A 470 -54.93 -17.45 -11.98
CA ALA A 470 -56.05 -17.62 -12.89
C ALA A 470 -57.27 -16.77 -12.49
N THR A 471 -57.41 -16.35 -11.23
CA THR A 471 -58.48 -15.43 -10.80
C THR A 471 -58.26 -13.98 -11.20
N PHE A 472 -57.06 -13.63 -11.73
CA PHE A 472 -56.72 -12.28 -12.23
C PHE A 472 -56.89 -12.21 -13.73
N GLN A 473 -57.18 -10.99 -14.25
CA GLN A 473 -57.35 -10.77 -15.67
C GLN A 473 -56.01 -11.03 -16.42
N MET A 474 -56.11 -11.38 -17.71
CA MET A 474 -54.95 -11.77 -18.52
C MET A 474 -53.88 -10.66 -18.59
N ASN A 475 -54.32 -9.39 -18.65
CA ASN A 475 -53.47 -8.20 -18.66
C ASN A 475 -52.84 -7.87 -17.28
N GLU A 476 -53.23 -8.57 -16.22
CA GLU A 476 -52.71 -8.40 -14.85
C GLU A 476 -51.65 -9.45 -14.49
N ARG A 477 -51.52 -10.53 -15.28
CA ARG A 477 -50.67 -11.69 -14.93
C ARG A 477 -49.17 -11.35 -14.81
N ASN A 478 -48.67 -10.42 -15.64
CA ASN A 478 -47.29 -9.95 -15.52
C ASN A 478 -47.09 -9.13 -14.24
N ASP A 479 -48.03 -8.22 -13.94
CA ASP A 479 -48.01 -7.44 -12.70
C ASP A 479 -48.17 -8.36 -11.47
N PHE A 480 -49.03 -9.40 -11.57
CA PHE A 480 -49.20 -10.40 -10.51
C PHE A 480 -47.91 -11.08 -10.13
N LYS A 481 -47.10 -11.57 -11.09
CA LYS A 481 -45.82 -12.22 -10.81
C LYS A 481 -44.85 -11.27 -10.13
N GLN A 482 -44.72 -10.03 -10.65
CA GLN A 482 -43.83 -9.04 -10.06
C GLN A 482 -44.25 -8.64 -8.62
N VAL A 483 -45.56 -8.48 -8.39
CA VAL A 483 -46.11 -8.16 -7.09
C VAL A 483 -45.96 -9.33 -6.13
N LEU A 484 -46.18 -10.58 -6.57
CA LEU A 484 -45.97 -11.77 -5.76
C LEU A 484 -44.51 -11.88 -5.33
N ASP A 485 -43.57 -11.74 -6.27
CA ASP A 485 -42.13 -11.75 -5.97
C ASP A 485 -41.74 -10.64 -4.97
N SER A 486 -42.37 -9.47 -5.10
CA SER A 486 -42.16 -8.35 -4.19
C SER A 486 -42.65 -8.63 -2.76
N VAL A 487 -43.90 -9.14 -2.60
CA VAL A 487 -44.44 -9.44 -1.26
C VAL A 487 -43.78 -10.65 -0.60
N VAL A 488 -43.30 -11.61 -1.41
CA VAL A 488 -42.46 -12.73 -0.91
C VAL A 488 -41.10 -12.21 -0.44
N SER A 489 -40.46 -11.33 -1.23
CA SER A 489 -39.17 -10.71 -0.86
C SER A 489 -39.30 -9.80 0.36
N GLY A 490 -40.46 -9.16 0.54
CA GLY A 490 -40.78 -8.32 1.70
C GLY A 490 -41.13 -9.12 2.97
N GLY A 491 -41.34 -10.45 2.83
CA GLY A 491 -41.69 -11.32 3.95
C GLY A 491 -43.18 -11.28 4.38
N ASP A 492 -44.03 -10.60 3.60
CA ASP A 492 -45.47 -10.58 3.82
C ASP A 492 -46.11 -11.98 3.49
N ILE A 493 -45.52 -12.64 2.50
CA ILE A 493 -45.88 -13.99 2.05
C ILE A 493 -44.63 -14.88 2.07
N VAL A 494 -44.73 -16.11 2.50
CA VAL A 494 -43.67 -17.13 2.51
C VAL A 494 -43.93 -18.12 1.38
N MET A 495 -43.05 -18.21 0.40
CA MET A 495 -43.12 -19.19 -0.68
C MET A 495 -42.48 -20.49 -0.23
N LEU A 496 -43.30 -21.46 0.15
CA LEU A 496 -42.86 -22.79 0.60
C LEU A 496 -42.32 -23.61 -0.58
N THR A 497 -43.08 -23.63 -1.67
CA THR A 497 -42.68 -24.21 -2.96
C THR A 497 -43.05 -23.24 -4.10
N PRO A 498 -42.58 -23.42 -5.34
CA PRO A 498 -43.01 -22.58 -6.46
C PRO A 498 -44.53 -22.47 -6.65
N GLN A 499 -45.29 -23.39 -6.11
CA GLN A 499 -46.76 -23.47 -6.25
C GLN A 499 -47.54 -23.22 -4.95
N ILE A 500 -46.87 -23.16 -3.80
CA ILE A 500 -47.56 -23.03 -2.50
C ILE A 500 -46.94 -21.88 -1.72
N CYS A 501 -47.77 -20.89 -1.43
CA CYS A 501 -47.37 -19.74 -0.61
C CYS A 501 -48.25 -19.66 0.65
N TYR A 502 -47.65 -19.29 1.78
CA TYR A 502 -48.36 -19.02 3.03
C TYR A 502 -48.31 -17.53 3.37
N SER A 503 -49.39 -17.02 4.00
CA SER A 503 -49.27 -15.75 4.71
C SER A 503 -48.26 -15.88 5.85
N ARG A 504 -47.67 -14.76 6.28
CA ARG A 504 -46.76 -14.74 7.45
C ARG A 504 -47.39 -15.36 8.69
N GLU A 505 -48.72 -15.16 8.87
CA GLU A 505 -49.45 -15.72 10.00
C GLU A 505 -49.60 -17.24 9.88
N SER A 506 -49.95 -17.76 8.68
CA SER A 506 -50.04 -19.21 8.45
C SER A 506 -48.69 -19.91 8.58
N TYR A 507 -47.63 -19.28 8.14
CA TYR A 507 -46.28 -19.79 8.33
C TYR A 507 -45.88 -19.82 9.83
N LYS A 508 -46.22 -18.76 10.58
CA LYS A 508 -46.00 -18.73 12.03
C LYS A 508 -46.73 -19.86 12.72
N LYS A 509 -48.00 -20.13 12.39
CA LYS A 509 -48.75 -21.27 12.91
C LYS A 509 -48.03 -22.59 12.63
N ALA A 510 -47.46 -22.77 11.45
CA ALA A 510 -46.68 -23.96 11.10
C ALA A 510 -45.39 -24.09 11.95
N CYS A 511 -44.69 -22.99 12.18
CA CYS A 511 -43.54 -22.95 13.07
C CYS A 511 -43.91 -23.26 14.50
N ASP A 512 -45.00 -22.69 15.00
CA ASP A 512 -45.47 -22.90 16.39
C ASP A 512 -45.90 -24.37 16.62
N ALA A 513 -46.59 -25.00 15.63
CA ALA A 513 -46.92 -26.42 15.69
C ALA A 513 -45.67 -27.31 15.71
N ALA A 514 -44.66 -27.00 14.91
CA ALA A 514 -43.41 -27.74 14.93
C ALA A 514 -42.63 -27.53 16.25
N LYS A 515 -42.58 -26.29 16.77
CA LYS A 515 -41.94 -25.96 18.07
C LYS A 515 -42.61 -26.77 19.20
N ALA A 516 -43.94 -26.79 19.23
CA ALA A 516 -44.69 -27.54 20.25
C ALA A 516 -44.38 -29.06 20.20
N HIS A 517 -44.30 -29.62 18.99
CA HIS A 517 -43.95 -31.05 18.84
C HIS A 517 -42.50 -31.35 19.28
N PHE A 518 -41.53 -30.52 18.86
CA PHE A 518 -40.13 -30.71 19.25
C PHE A 518 -39.82 -30.39 20.72
N ALA A 519 -40.73 -29.73 21.43
CA ALA A 519 -40.62 -29.57 22.88
C ALA A 519 -40.85 -30.88 23.66
N GLU A 520 -41.60 -31.82 23.07
CA GLU A 520 -41.95 -33.11 23.69
C GLU A 520 -41.24 -34.29 23.01
N HIS A 521 -40.80 -34.15 21.77
CA HIS A 521 -40.23 -35.22 20.95
C HIS A 521 -38.96 -34.77 20.18
N ASP A 522 -37.97 -35.66 20.10
CA ASP A 522 -36.71 -35.38 19.37
C ASP A 522 -36.84 -35.42 17.83
N THR A 523 -37.91 -36.04 17.34
CA THR A 523 -38.17 -36.28 15.92
C THR A 523 -39.62 -36.00 15.57
N ILE A 524 -39.85 -35.67 14.29
CA ILE A 524 -41.20 -35.49 13.75
C ILE A 524 -41.33 -36.21 12.41
N THR A 525 -42.38 -36.99 12.25
CA THR A 525 -42.76 -37.60 10.96
C THR A 525 -43.71 -36.70 10.19
N LEU A 526 -43.87 -36.97 8.89
CA LEU A 526 -44.83 -36.25 8.06
C LEU A 526 -46.28 -36.43 8.56
N ALA A 527 -46.63 -37.59 9.11
CA ALA A 527 -47.95 -37.87 9.63
C ALA A 527 -48.23 -37.07 10.91
N GLU A 528 -47.30 -37.08 11.86
CA GLU A 528 -47.41 -36.34 13.12
C GLU A 528 -47.52 -34.83 12.85
N PHE A 529 -46.69 -34.29 11.96
CA PHE A 529 -46.74 -32.86 11.60
C PHE A 529 -48.06 -32.50 10.87
N ARG A 530 -48.53 -33.36 9.98
CA ARG A 530 -49.84 -33.20 9.33
C ARG A 530 -50.97 -33.09 10.35
N ASP A 531 -50.96 -33.99 11.33
CA ASP A 531 -51.99 -34.04 12.36
C ASP A 531 -51.88 -32.86 13.33
N ALA A 532 -50.67 -32.47 13.73
CA ALA A 532 -50.41 -31.27 14.53
C ALA A 532 -50.89 -29.98 13.85
N MET A 533 -50.74 -29.92 12.54
CA MET A 533 -51.19 -28.77 11.73
C MET A 533 -52.68 -28.87 11.34
N SER A 534 -53.35 -30.02 11.54
CA SER A 534 -54.71 -30.30 11.03
C SER A 534 -54.85 -29.96 9.53
N THR A 535 -53.90 -30.40 8.70
CA THR A 535 -53.84 -30.11 7.28
C THR A 535 -53.66 -31.37 6.43
N SER A 536 -53.72 -31.22 5.11
CA SER A 536 -53.48 -32.34 4.19
C SER A 536 -51.99 -32.66 4.04
N ARG A 537 -51.69 -33.91 3.61
CA ARG A 537 -50.32 -34.37 3.38
C ARG A 537 -49.50 -33.45 2.45
N LYS A 538 -50.15 -32.85 1.44
CA LYS A 538 -49.54 -31.92 0.48
C LYS A 538 -48.90 -30.70 1.16
N TYR A 539 -49.64 -30.06 2.04
CA TYR A 539 -49.17 -28.82 2.69
C TYR A 539 -48.19 -29.13 3.83
N ALA A 540 -48.44 -30.19 4.62
CA ALA A 540 -47.49 -30.63 5.61
C ALA A 540 -46.12 -30.97 5.02
N LEU A 541 -46.11 -31.65 3.86
CA LEU A 541 -44.86 -31.94 3.14
C LEU A 541 -44.15 -30.66 2.66
N ALA A 542 -44.88 -29.72 2.06
CA ALA A 542 -44.33 -28.46 1.58
C ALA A 542 -43.65 -27.65 2.71
N VAL A 543 -44.26 -27.59 3.89
CA VAL A 543 -43.70 -26.91 5.05
C VAL A 543 -42.42 -27.62 5.52
N LEU A 544 -42.47 -28.95 5.71
CA LEU A 544 -41.31 -29.70 6.17
C LEU A 544 -40.14 -29.66 5.20
N GLU A 545 -40.36 -29.70 3.90
CA GLU A 545 -39.33 -29.53 2.88
C GLU A 545 -38.74 -28.11 2.89
N TYR A 546 -39.57 -27.10 3.15
CA TYR A 546 -39.12 -25.74 3.35
C TYR A 546 -38.23 -25.59 4.59
N PHE A 547 -38.59 -26.25 5.72
CA PHE A 547 -37.76 -26.30 6.92
C PHE A 547 -36.43 -26.99 6.67
N ASP A 548 -36.42 -28.13 5.96
CA ASP A 548 -35.21 -28.86 5.58
C ASP A 548 -34.30 -27.97 4.71
N LYS A 549 -34.84 -27.29 3.70
CA LYS A 549 -34.13 -26.41 2.78
C LYS A 549 -33.50 -25.21 3.50
N ASN A 550 -34.16 -24.68 4.52
CA ASN A 550 -33.68 -23.55 5.30
C ASN A 550 -32.84 -23.96 6.51
N GLY A 551 -32.53 -25.25 6.65
CA GLY A 551 -31.69 -25.78 7.71
C GLY A 551 -32.34 -25.72 9.11
N ILE A 552 -33.65 -25.51 9.20
CA ILE A 552 -34.42 -25.55 10.45
C ILE A 552 -34.50 -27.00 10.95
N THR A 553 -34.87 -27.91 10.04
CA THR A 553 -34.86 -29.34 10.28
C THR A 553 -33.87 -30.07 9.39
N ARG A 554 -33.56 -31.31 9.72
CA ARG A 554 -32.77 -32.23 8.91
C ARG A 554 -33.54 -33.54 8.77
N LYS A 555 -33.74 -33.95 7.50
CA LYS A 555 -34.38 -35.23 7.18
C LYS A 555 -33.43 -36.39 7.50
N ASP A 556 -33.96 -37.40 8.21
CA ASP A 556 -33.29 -38.64 8.61
C ASP A 556 -34.23 -39.83 8.37
N GLY A 557 -34.20 -40.41 7.16
CA GLY A 557 -35.15 -41.44 6.72
C GLY A 557 -36.58 -40.90 6.61
N ASP A 558 -37.51 -41.46 7.37
CA ASP A 558 -38.93 -41.08 7.36
C ASP A 558 -39.27 -39.99 8.37
N PHE A 559 -38.32 -39.57 9.21
CA PHE A 559 -38.48 -38.54 10.22
C PHE A 559 -37.51 -37.38 10.02
N ARG A 560 -37.75 -36.31 10.75
CA ARG A 560 -36.89 -35.11 10.78
C ARG A 560 -36.46 -34.79 12.20
N ARG A 561 -35.27 -34.25 12.35
CA ARG A 561 -34.73 -33.75 13.62
C ARG A 561 -34.54 -32.23 13.53
N LEU A 562 -34.65 -31.55 14.64
CA LEU A 562 -34.35 -30.14 14.74
C LEU A 562 -32.84 -29.93 14.53
N ASN A 563 -32.45 -29.04 13.61
CA ASN A 563 -31.07 -28.78 13.26
C ASN A 563 -30.61 -27.40 13.75
N ARG A 564 -31.39 -26.36 13.48
CA ARG A 564 -31.24 -25.02 14.04
C ARG A 564 -32.57 -24.67 14.70
N GLY A 565 -32.54 -23.96 15.83
CA GLY A 565 -33.78 -23.46 16.40
C GLY A 565 -34.56 -22.63 15.39
N PHE A 566 -35.91 -22.61 15.54
CA PHE A 566 -36.75 -21.67 14.81
C PHE A 566 -36.31 -20.26 15.25
N GLY A 567 -35.68 -19.49 14.34
CA GLY A 567 -35.38 -18.08 14.61
C GLY A 567 -36.66 -17.30 14.93
N ASP A 568 -36.56 -16.33 15.79
CA ASP A 568 -37.66 -15.40 16.14
C ASP A 568 -38.07 -14.55 14.96
#